data_386f364c01c53cf5f6cfca22ee5e87fc
#
_entry.id   386f364c01c53cf5f6cfca22ee5e87fc
#
_cell.length_a   1.000
_cell.length_b   1.000
_cell.length_c   1.000
_cell.angle_alpha   90.00
_cell.angle_beta   90.00
_cell.angle_gamma   90.00
#
_symmetry.space_group_name_H-M   'P 1'
#
loop_
_entity.id
_entity.type
_entity.pdbx_description
1 polymer ?
#
loop_
_entity_poly.entity_id
_entity_poly.type
_entity_poly.pdbx_seq_one_letter_code
_entity_poly.pdbx_strand_id
1 'polypeptide(L)' 'MAKAFVAIHCETGKESQVIRKLGEIKGIKNVTGVLGLYDVIVEVESSDSMTLEQAVTGYIRKVPHVLSTMTLIVV' A
#
# COMPACT_ATOMS: atom_id res chain seq x y z
N MET A 1 0.98 -18.47 3.75
CA MET A 1 0.57 -17.22 3.13
C MET A 1 1.56 -16.11 3.48
N ALA A 2 1.85 -15.28 2.53
CA ALA A 2 2.76 -14.16 2.76
C ALA A 2 1.97 -12.90 3.06
N LYS A 3 2.53 -12.04 3.91
CA LYS A 3 1.88 -10.82 4.37
C LYS A 3 2.89 -9.70 4.41
N ALA A 4 2.47 -8.51 4.05
CA ALA A 4 3.31 -7.32 4.10
C ALA A 4 2.50 -6.12 4.53
N PHE A 5 3.21 -5.16 5.12
CA PHE A 5 2.66 -3.82 5.34
C PHE A 5 3.40 -2.87 4.41
N VAL A 6 2.66 -2.00 3.77
CA VAL A 6 3.24 -1.01 2.87
C VAL A 6 2.94 0.37 3.43
N ALA A 7 3.99 1.10 3.76
CA ALA A 7 3.88 2.48 4.19
C ALA A 7 3.95 3.37 2.96
N ILE A 8 2.98 4.26 2.80
CA ILE A 8 2.84 5.06 1.60
C ILE A 8 2.90 6.54 1.95
N HIS A 9 3.72 7.26 1.20
CA HIS A 9 3.77 8.72 1.26
C HIS A 9 3.07 9.24 0.01
N CYS A 10 2.07 10.11 0.20
CA CYS A 10 1.29 10.66 -0.91
C CYS A 10 1.27 12.17 -0.86
N GLU A 11 0.77 12.80 -1.92
CA GLU A 11 0.65 14.25 -1.99
C GLU A 11 -0.29 14.77 -0.91
N THR A 12 0.11 15.87 -0.27
CA THR A 12 -0.70 16.52 0.76
C THR A 12 -2.07 16.90 0.20
N GLY A 13 -3.11 16.54 0.91
CA GLY A 13 -4.48 16.83 0.50
C GLY A 13 -5.10 15.78 -0.40
N LYS A 14 -4.34 14.75 -0.79
CA LYS A 14 -4.83 13.68 -1.66
C LYS A 14 -4.99 12.35 -0.96
N GLU A 15 -4.85 12.32 0.37
CA GLU A 15 -4.92 11.09 1.16
C GLU A 15 -6.21 10.32 0.94
N SER A 16 -7.36 11.02 0.93
CA SER A 16 -8.65 10.36 0.75
C SER A 16 -8.76 9.65 -0.60
N GLN A 17 -8.24 10.28 -1.65
CA GLN A 17 -8.25 9.71 -3.00
C GLN A 17 -7.37 8.47 -3.07
N VAL A 18 -6.18 8.55 -2.46
CA VAL A 18 -5.25 7.42 -2.42
C VAL A 18 -5.86 6.25 -1.65
N ILE A 19 -6.44 6.51 -0.50
CA ILE A 19 -7.08 5.47 0.32
C ILE A 19 -8.18 4.77 -0.47
N ARG A 20 -9.01 5.54 -1.17
CA ARG A 20 -10.10 4.97 -1.96
C ARG A 20 -9.57 4.07 -3.08
N LYS A 21 -8.56 4.54 -3.80
CA LYS A 21 -7.98 3.77 -4.91
C LYS A 21 -7.30 2.50 -4.41
N LEU A 22 -6.59 2.58 -3.29
CA LEU A 22 -5.96 1.41 -2.70
C LEU A 22 -6.98 0.36 -2.31
N GLY A 23 -8.13 0.78 -1.77
CA GLY A 23 -9.18 -0.14 -1.38
C GLY A 23 -9.80 -0.92 -2.55
N GLU A 24 -9.60 -0.45 -3.79
CA GLU A 24 -10.10 -1.13 -4.98
C GLU A 24 -9.16 -2.23 -5.48
N ILE A 25 -7.95 -2.30 -4.96
CA ILE A 25 -6.94 -3.26 -5.42
C ILE A 25 -7.18 -4.61 -4.75
N LYS A 26 -7.22 -5.66 -5.56
CA LYS A 26 -7.39 -7.02 -5.05
C LYS A 26 -6.17 -7.44 -4.24
N GLY A 27 -6.40 -8.07 -3.10
CA GLY A 27 -5.32 -8.52 -2.22
C GLY A 27 -5.02 -7.57 -1.08
N ILE A 28 -5.59 -6.36 -1.11
CA ILE A 28 -5.45 -5.41 -0.01
C ILE A 28 -6.46 -5.76 1.08
N LYS A 29 -5.97 -5.92 2.30
CA LYS A 29 -6.82 -6.27 3.44
C LYS A 29 -7.31 -5.06 4.19
N ASN A 30 -6.41 -4.14 4.50
CA ASN A 30 -6.74 -2.95 5.27
C ASN A 30 -5.98 -1.76 4.72
N VAL A 31 -6.62 -0.60 4.75
CA VAL A 31 -6.01 0.67 4.38
C VAL A 31 -6.29 1.63 5.52
N THR A 32 -5.25 2.17 6.13
CA THR A 32 -5.39 3.05 7.29
C THR A 32 -4.60 4.33 7.09
N GLY A 33 -5.26 5.47 7.25
CA GLY A 33 -4.57 6.76 7.27
C GLY A 33 -3.85 6.92 8.60
N VAL A 34 -2.62 7.45 8.56
CA VAL A 34 -1.81 7.64 9.77
C VAL A 34 -1.14 9.00 9.74
N LEU A 35 -0.61 9.43 10.88
CA LEU A 35 0.18 10.64 11.00
C LEU A 35 1.64 10.27 11.21
N GLY A 36 2.55 10.99 10.56
CA GLY A 36 3.98 10.74 10.70
C GLY A 36 4.70 10.94 9.38
N LEU A 37 5.80 10.20 9.20
CA LEU A 37 6.59 10.27 7.97
C LEU A 37 5.83 9.75 6.76
N TYR A 38 4.91 8.83 6.99
CA TYR A 38 4.04 8.27 5.97
C TYR A 38 2.60 8.65 6.24
N ASP A 39 1.77 8.59 5.23
CA ASP A 39 0.38 9.04 5.30
C ASP A 39 -0.61 7.90 5.38
N VAL A 40 -0.27 6.75 4.80
CA VAL A 40 -1.18 5.61 4.70
C VAL A 40 -0.40 4.32 4.93
N ILE A 41 -1.01 3.40 5.69
CA ILE A 41 -0.46 2.06 5.88
C ILE A 41 -1.45 1.07 5.28
N VAL A 42 -0.93 0.16 4.45
CA VAL A 42 -1.73 -0.86 3.77
C VAL A 42 -1.26 -2.24 4.21
N GLU A 43 -2.21 -3.12 4.50
CA GLU A 43 -1.91 -4.52 4.76
C GLU A 43 -2.24 -5.32 3.51
N VAL A 44 -1.27 -6.09 3.03
CA VAL A 44 -1.40 -6.90 1.81
C VAL A 44 -1.12 -8.35 2.15
N GLU A 45 -1.95 -9.26 1.64
CA GLU A 45 -1.72 -10.70 1.78
C GLU A 45 -1.70 -11.35 0.41
N SER A 46 -0.87 -12.39 0.26
CA SER A 46 -0.78 -13.15 -0.98
C SER A 46 -0.34 -14.58 -0.68
N SER A 47 -0.42 -15.42 -1.70
CA SER A 47 0.00 -16.82 -1.58
C SER A 47 1.51 -16.95 -1.37
N ASP A 48 2.30 -16.01 -1.88
CA ASP A 48 3.75 -16.04 -1.73
C ASP A 48 4.36 -14.63 -1.80
N SER A 49 5.62 -14.52 -1.37
CA SER A 49 6.32 -13.23 -1.29
C SER A 49 6.54 -12.57 -2.65
N MET A 50 6.77 -13.38 -3.68
CA MET A 50 7.00 -12.84 -5.02
C MET A 50 5.74 -12.13 -5.53
N THR A 51 4.57 -12.75 -5.30
CA THR A 51 3.29 -12.14 -5.67
C THR A 51 3.06 -10.84 -4.89
N LEU A 52 3.46 -10.80 -3.62
CA LEU A 52 3.37 -9.58 -2.82
C LEU A 52 4.17 -8.44 -3.44
N GLU A 53 5.42 -8.72 -3.81
CA GLU A 53 6.28 -7.69 -4.42
C GLU A 53 5.70 -7.21 -5.74
N GLN A 54 5.16 -8.11 -6.55
CA GLN A 54 4.54 -7.76 -7.81
C GLN A 54 3.30 -6.90 -7.59
N ALA A 55 2.50 -7.21 -6.59
CA ALA A 55 1.31 -6.42 -6.27
C ALA A 55 1.70 -5.00 -5.87
N VAL A 56 2.71 -4.85 -5.01
CA VAL A 56 3.18 -3.53 -4.59
C VAL A 56 3.72 -2.76 -5.79
N THR A 57 4.61 -3.36 -6.56
CA THR A 57 5.25 -2.68 -7.67
C THR A 57 4.27 -2.42 -8.82
N GLY A 58 3.40 -3.39 -9.10
CA GLY A 58 2.50 -3.30 -10.25
C GLY A 58 1.26 -2.48 -10.04
N TYR A 59 0.76 -2.38 -8.81
CA TYR A 59 -0.52 -1.74 -8.53
C TYR A 59 -0.42 -0.56 -7.57
N ILE A 60 0.21 -0.74 -6.43
CA ILE A 60 0.23 0.31 -5.40
C ILE A 60 1.00 1.53 -5.89
N ARG A 61 2.16 1.32 -6.48
CA ARG A 61 2.99 2.43 -6.98
C ARG A 61 2.36 3.19 -8.12
N LYS A 62 1.39 2.59 -8.81
CA LYS A 62 0.71 3.22 -9.93
C LYS A 62 -0.49 4.05 -9.52
N VAL A 63 -0.87 4.01 -8.26
CA VAL A 63 -1.99 4.82 -7.77
C VAL A 63 -1.60 6.30 -7.90
N PRO A 64 -2.47 7.15 -8.50
CA PRO A 64 -2.18 8.57 -8.63
C PRO A 64 -1.92 9.21 -7.26
N HIS A 65 -0.99 10.15 -7.21
CA HIS A 65 -0.62 10.92 -6.01
C HIS A 65 0.24 10.15 -5.00
N VAL A 66 0.59 8.90 -5.27
CA VAL A 66 1.56 8.16 -4.45
C VAL A 66 2.96 8.63 -4.83
N LEU A 67 3.69 9.16 -3.85
CA LEU A 67 5.04 9.69 -4.07
C LEU A 67 6.12 8.65 -3.79
N SER A 68 5.95 7.89 -2.72
CA SER A 68 6.92 6.86 -2.38
C SER A 68 6.25 5.77 -1.54
N THR A 69 6.86 4.60 -1.53
CA THR A 69 6.38 3.46 -0.75
C THR A 69 7.53 2.77 -0.05
N MET A 70 7.26 2.18 1.13
CA MET A 70 8.19 1.31 1.83
C MET A 70 7.46 0.03 2.16
N THR A 71 7.99 -1.10 1.70
CA THR A 71 7.37 -2.40 1.92
C THR A 71 8.07 -3.12 3.08
N LEU A 72 7.26 -3.60 4.04
CA LEU A 72 7.74 -4.34 5.19
C LEU A 72 7.11 -5.73 5.12
N ILE A 73 7.90 -6.71 4.73
CA ILE A 73 7.42 -8.09 4.59
C ILE A 73 7.47 -8.77 5.96
N VAL A 74 6.36 -9.40 6.34
CA VAL A 74 6.29 -10.13 7.60
C VAL A 74 7.03 -11.47 7.43
N VAL A 75 7.96 -11.73 8.34
CA VAL A 75 8.75 -12.96 8.33
C VAL A 75 8.24 -13.97 9.35
#